data_33bcb50e98cb5227daecaf4b05cd8b1e
#
_entry.id   33bcb50e98cb5227daecaf4b05cd8b1e
#
_cell.length_a   1.000
_cell.length_b   1.000
_cell.length_c   1.000
_cell.angle_alpha   90.00
_cell.angle_beta   90.00
_cell.angle_gamma   90.00
#
_symmetry.space_group_name_H-M   'P 1'
#
loop_
_entity.id
_entity.type
_entity.pdbx_description
1 polymer ?
#
loop_
_entity_poly.entity_id
_entity_poly.type
_entity_poly.pdbx_seq_one_letter_code
_entity_poly.pdbx_strand_id
1 'polypeptide(L)'
;MQDYKLNGSECLGIEFGSTRIKAVLIDSEYNVLASGSHDWENKLENGYWTYGIDDILSGLQNAYKALNDECLNNFSAKITSLSSIGFSAMMHGYLPFDKDDNLLAEFRTWRNTTTGKAAKKLTELFNFNIPQRWSIAHLYQAILNGEKHTEKISYITTLAGYIHYMLSGNKVVGIGEASGIFPIDSNINDYNHEMLDKFSTLDEVKKFKWNIKDILPKILVAGENAGTLTEKGASLLDPTGTLKPGALMCPPEGDAGTGMVATNSIAQRTGNISAGTSIFSMIVLEKQLSKVYEEIDMVTTPTGKPVAMVHCNNCCTDLDYWVKLFIDFASISGSSLTKAQIYDMLYNEALKADEDCGGLVSSNYFSGEPVTGFTQGRPMFLRSENAKFTLANFMRTNIYSAIATLKIGMEILEKENVVIDKLMGHGGLFKTEYVGQKLMSGAMKAPVSVLSTAGEGGAWGIAVLASFAKESFGLSLDEFLDEKVFSKFEIKTTVPDEKDISGFEKYMQLYKKSLAVEKSAVENI
;
A
#
# COMPACT_ATOMS: atom_id res chain seq x y z
N MET A 1 -29.04 0.04 11.91
CA MET A 1 -28.76 1.11 10.91
C MET A 1 -30.03 1.84 10.41
N GLN A 2 -31.23 1.25 10.45
CA GLN A 2 -32.45 1.91 9.93
C GLN A 2 -32.88 3.22 10.63
N ASP A 3 -32.36 3.54 11.81
CA ASP A 3 -32.69 4.76 12.57
C ASP A 3 -31.59 5.84 12.54
N TYR A 4 -30.48 5.61 11.81
CA TYR A 4 -29.42 6.61 11.70
C TYR A 4 -29.85 7.79 10.83
N LYS A 5 -29.60 9.01 11.29
CA LYS A 5 -29.89 10.24 10.54
C LYS A 5 -28.60 10.98 10.22
N LEU A 6 -28.35 11.21 8.95
CA LEU A 6 -27.25 12.07 8.52
C LEU A 6 -27.44 13.47 9.11
N ASN A 7 -26.46 13.96 9.84
CA ASN A 7 -26.55 15.23 10.60
C ASN A 7 -25.35 16.16 10.38
N GLY A 8 -24.39 15.75 9.51
CA GLY A 8 -23.18 16.49 9.21
C GLY A 8 -22.01 16.22 10.15
N SER A 9 -22.15 15.25 11.07
CA SER A 9 -21.04 14.78 11.93
C SER A 9 -20.18 13.69 11.26
N GLU A 10 -20.64 13.18 10.12
CA GLU A 10 -20.00 12.08 9.39
C GLU A 10 -18.66 12.51 8.79
N CYS A 11 -17.73 11.54 8.69
CA CYS A 11 -16.44 11.71 8.05
C CYS A 11 -16.40 10.91 6.74
N LEU A 12 -15.87 11.53 5.69
CA LEU A 12 -15.74 10.94 4.36
C LEU A 12 -14.27 10.63 4.05
N GLY A 13 -13.99 9.40 3.61
CA GLY A 13 -12.72 9.02 3.04
C GLY A 13 -12.89 8.60 1.58
N ILE A 14 -12.00 9.09 0.71
CA ILE A 14 -11.97 8.68 -0.70
C ILE A 14 -10.55 8.21 -1.05
N GLU A 15 -10.46 6.99 -1.59
CA GLU A 15 -9.21 6.38 -2.02
C GLU A 15 -9.20 6.16 -3.52
N PHE A 16 -8.13 6.60 -4.17
CA PHE A 16 -7.83 6.35 -5.58
C PHE A 16 -6.87 5.16 -5.71
N GLY A 17 -7.45 3.95 -5.68
CA GLY A 17 -6.69 2.73 -5.93
C GLY A 17 -6.41 2.52 -7.43
N SER A 18 -5.51 1.59 -7.77
CA SER A 18 -5.07 1.37 -9.17
C SER A 18 -6.16 0.89 -10.12
N THR A 19 -7.22 0.25 -9.62
CA THR A 19 -8.32 -0.29 -10.46
C THR A 19 -9.69 0.24 -10.06
N ARG A 20 -9.76 0.93 -8.93
CA ARG A 20 -11.02 1.40 -8.36
C ARG A 20 -10.81 2.64 -7.50
N ILE A 21 -11.69 3.62 -7.65
CA ILE A 21 -11.87 4.73 -6.72
C ILE A 21 -12.96 4.31 -5.75
N LYS A 22 -12.71 4.43 -4.45
CA LYS A 22 -13.66 4.04 -3.39
C LYS A 22 -13.91 5.18 -2.44
N ALA A 23 -15.18 5.46 -2.15
CA ALA A 23 -15.64 6.42 -1.15
C ALA A 23 -16.31 5.68 0.01
N VAL A 24 -16.00 6.06 1.25
CA VAL A 24 -16.56 5.47 2.47
C VAL A 24 -16.99 6.58 3.40
N LEU A 25 -18.22 6.51 3.90
CA LEU A 25 -18.77 7.39 4.92
C LEU A 25 -18.79 6.65 6.26
N ILE A 26 -18.25 7.26 7.29
CA ILE A 26 -18.24 6.71 8.65
C ILE A 26 -18.95 7.63 9.64
N ASP A 27 -19.51 7.02 10.69
CA ASP A 27 -20.08 7.73 11.84
C ASP A 27 -19.00 8.06 12.91
N SER A 28 -19.43 8.66 14.02
CA SER A 28 -18.57 8.98 15.17
C SER A 28 -18.04 7.75 15.93
N GLU A 29 -18.59 6.57 15.65
CA GLU A 29 -18.15 5.28 16.21
C GLU A 29 -17.30 4.49 15.21
N TYR A 30 -16.91 5.14 14.09
CA TYR A 30 -16.10 4.60 12.99
C TYR A 30 -16.77 3.47 12.20
N ASN A 31 -18.09 3.25 12.38
CA ASN A 31 -18.83 2.28 11.58
C ASN A 31 -19.04 2.82 10.17
N VAL A 32 -18.98 1.93 9.20
CA VAL A 32 -19.29 2.27 7.80
C VAL A 32 -20.82 2.43 7.66
N LEU A 33 -21.25 3.61 7.26
CA LEU A 33 -22.65 3.94 7.01
C LEU A 33 -23.04 3.64 5.56
N ALA A 34 -22.16 3.99 4.63
CA ALA A 34 -22.33 3.79 3.20
C ALA A 34 -20.97 3.75 2.49
N SER A 35 -20.95 3.15 1.32
CA SER A 35 -19.80 3.14 0.45
C SER A 35 -20.20 3.38 -1.02
N GLY A 36 -19.28 3.87 -1.83
CA GLY A 36 -19.47 4.03 -3.25
C GLY A 36 -18.18 3.75 -3.99
N SER A 37 -18.27 3.33 -5.24
CA SER A 37 -17.07 3.06 -6.01
C SER A 37 -17.23 3.34 -7.50
N HIS A 38 -16.09 3.53 -8.16
CA HIS A 38 -15.96 3.67 -9.60
C HIS A 38 -14.76 2.85 -10.07
N ASP A 39 -14.98 1.92 -10.98
CA ASP A 39 -13.91 1.14 -11.59
C ASP A 39 -13.27 1.96 -12.73
N TRP A 40 -11.93 1.97 -12.77
CA TRP A 40 -11.15 2.65 -13.79
C TRP A 40 -9.87 1.89 -14.13
N GLU A 41 -9.18 2.30 -15.20
CA GLU A 41 -7.98 1.63 -15.66
C GLU A 41 -6.91 2.65 -16.04
N ASN A 42 -5.63 2.32 -15.77
CA ASN A 42 -4.52 3.09 -16.31
C ASN A 42 -4.32 2.76 -17.80
N LYS A 43 -3.80 3.73 -18.53
CA LYS A 43 -3.53 3.65 -19.97
C LYS A 43 -2.03 3.82 -20.21
N LEU A 44 -1.51 3.18 -21.25
CA LEU A 44 -0.15 3.43 -21.71
C LEU A 44 -0.21 4.48 -22.82
N GLU A 45 0.19 5.71 -22.51
CA GLU A 45 0.19 6.85 -23.44
C GLU A 45 1.60 7.43 -23.54
N ASN A 46 2.08 7.67 -24.74
CA ASN A 46 3.43 8.23 -24.99
C ASN A 46 4.58 7.47 -24.28
N GLY A 47 4.39 6.19 -23.99
CA GLY A 47 5.36 5.36 -23.27
C GLY A 47 5.27 5.44 -21.75
N TYR A 48 4.28 6.13 -21.20
CA TYR A 48 4.02 6.22 -19.77
C TYR A 48 2.66 5.64 -19.38
N TRP A 49 2.65 4.89 -18.28
CA TRP A 49 1.41 4.49 -17.61
C TRP A 49 0.80 5.69 -16.90
N THR A 50 -0.42 6.05 -17.29
CA THR A 50 -1.11 7.27 -16.86
C THR A 50 -2.59 7.05 -16.59
N TYR A 51 -3.22 8.04 -15.94
CA TYR A 51 -4.66 8.25 -15.90
C TYR A 51 -4.95 9.67 -16.40
N GLY A 52 -5.95 9.84 -17.26
CA GLY A 52 -6.36 11.17 -17.72
C GLY A 52 -6.94 12.01 -16.59
N ILE A 53 -6.72 13.32 -16.62
CA ILE A 53 -7.29 14.23 -15.60
C ILE A 53 -8.83 14.17 -15.62
N ASP A 54 -9.45 14.07 -16.77
CA ASP A 54 -10.91 13.92 -16.90
C ASP A 54 -11.40 12.59 -16.31
N ASP A 55 -10.63 11.50 -16.48
CA ASP A 55 -10.93 10.20 -15.86
C ASP A 55 -10.82 10.27 -14.33
N ILE A 56 -9.83 11.00 -13.81
CA ILE A 56 -9.64 11.25 -12.36
C ILE A 56 -10.85 11.99 -11.79
N LEU A 57 -11.24 13.10 -12.39
CA LEU A 57 -12.32 13.96 -11.89
C LEU A 57 -13.70 13.30 -12.06
N SER A 58 -13.96 12.67 -13.19
CA SER A 58 -15.21 11.93 -13.39
C SER A 58 -15.32 10.72 -12.47
N GLY A 59 -14.22 10.02 -12.24
CA GLY A 59 -14.15 8.90 -11.30
C GLY A 59 -14.42 9.33 -9.86
N LEU A 60 -13.86 10.45 -9.42
CA LEU A 60 -14.15 11.07 -8.13
C LEU A 60 -15.65 11.33 -7.96
N GLN A 61 -16.25 12.01 -8.93
CA GLN A 61 -17.68 12.35 -8.93
C GLN A 61 -18.58 11.11 -8.94
N ASN A 62 -18.22 10.10 -9.73
CA ASN A 62 -18.99 8.85 -9.83
C ASN A 62 -18.93 8.05 -8.53
N ALA A 63 -17.76 7.94 -7.88
CA ALA A 63 -17.61 7.27 -6.60
C ALA A 63 -18.41 7.99 -5.49
N TYR A 64 -18.35 9.33 -5.44
CA TYR A 64 -19.15 10.12 -4.51
C TYR A 64 -20.65 10.01 -4.79
N LYS A 65 -21.05 10.04 -6.06
CA LYS A 65 -22.46 9.84 -6.45
C LYS A 65 -22.96 8.47 -6.01
N ALA A 66 -22.20 7.40 -6.25
CA ALA A 66 -22.57 6.05 -5.81
C ALA A 66 -22.74 5.97 -4.29
N LEU A 67 -21.86 6.62 -3.53
CA LEU A 67 -21.98 6.74 -2.08
C LEU A 67 -23.28 7.48 -1.67
N ASN A 68 -23.60 8.60 -2.32
CA ASN A 68 -24.84 9.35 -2.05
C ASN A 68 -26.10 8.56 -2.40
N ASP A 69 -26.07 7.78 -3.48
CA ASP A 69 -27.18 6.90 -3.86
C ASP A 69 -27.38 5.79 -2.81
N GLU A 70 -26.30 5.25 -2.23
CA GLU A 70 -26.39 4.30 -1.11
C GLU A 70 -26.92 4.95 0.16
N CYS A 71 -26.48 6.17 0.52
CA CYS A 71 -27.04 6.93 1.62
C CYS A 71 -28.54 7.17 1.47
N LEU A 72 -28.99 7.51 0.27
CA LEU A 72 -30.39 7.69 -0.04
C LEU A 72 -31.21 6.41 0.17
N ASN A 73 -30.65 5.26 -0.24
CA ASN A 73 -31.29 3.95 -0.05
C ASN A 73 -31.33 3.55 1.44
N ASN A 74 -30.23 3.76 2.18
CA ASN A 74 -30.12 3.31 3.56
C ASN A 74 -30.83 4.23 4.56
N PHE A 75 -30.83 5.56 4.32
CA PHE A 75 -31.26 6.59 5.27
C PHE A 75 -32.34 7.50 4.72
N SER A 76 -32.80 7.32 3.47
CA SER A 76 -33.73 8.23 2.78
C SER A 76 -33.25 9.68 2.75
N ALA A 77 -31.95 9.92 2.80
CA ALA A 77 -31.32 11.23 2.84
C ALA A 77 -30.02 11.25 2.01
N LYS A 78 -29.71 12.42 1.45
CA LYS A 78 -28.41 12.69 0.81
C LYS A 78 -27.48 13.41 1.77
N ILE A 79 -26.16 13.30 1.52
CA ILE A 79 -25.16 14.05 2.25
C ILE A 79 -25.27 15.53 1.89
N THR A 80 -25.54 16.38 2.89
CA THR A 80 -25.63 17.84 2.70
C THR A 80 -24.45 18.58 3.32
N SER A 81 -23.82 17.99 4.33
CA SER A 81 -22.65 18.50 5.02
C SER A 81 -21.85 17.35 5.61
N LEU A 82 -20.58 17.56 5.86
CA LEU A 82 -19.64 16.61 6.44
C LEU A 82 -18.82 17.29 7.55
N SER A 83 -18.46 16.53 8.57
CA SER A 83 -17.55 16.98 9.62
C SER A 83 -16.14 17.16 9.07
N SER A 84 -15.65 16.12 8.39
CA SER A 84 -14.32 16.14 7.78
C SER A 84 -14.25 15.23 6.55
N ILE A 85 -13.20 15.46 5.73
CA ILE A 85 -12.93 14.71 4.50
C ILE A 85 -11.44 14.40 4.42
N GLY A 86 -11.12 13.20 3.95
CA GLY A 86 -9.76 12.79 3.62
C GLY A 86 -9.64 12.16 2.24
N PHE A 87 -8.48 12.35 1.60
CA PHE A 87 -8.14 11.74 0.32
C PHE A 87 -6.90 10.88 0.45
N SER A 88 -7.01 9.65 -0.03
CA SER A 88 -5.91 8.72 -0.21
C SER A 88 -5.75 8.39 -1.68
N ALA A 89 -4.53 8.10 -2.12
CA ALA A 89 -4.30 7.62 -3.47
C ALA A 89 -3.15 6.62 -3.49
N MET A 90 -3.02 5.89 -4.60
CA MET A 90 -1.81 5.14 -4.90
C MET A 90 -0.60 6.05 -4.72
N MET A 91 0.35 5.63 -3.89
CA MET A 91 1.55 6.41 -3.59
C MET A 91 2.38 6.71 -4.83
N HIS A 92 3.26 7.70 -4.70
CA HIS A 92 4.23 8.08 -5.72
C HIS A 92 3.60 8.77 -6.92
N GLY A 93 4.36 8.81 -8.02
CA GLY A 93 3.92 9.44 -9.25
C GLY A 93 4.39 10.88 -9.39
N TYR A 94 4.11 11.46 -10.55
CA TYR A 94 4.64 12.75 -10.95
C TYR A 94 3.60 13.56 -11.70
N LEU A 95 3.16 14.64 -11.09
CA LEU A 95 2.22 15.63 -11.62
C LEU A 95 2.88 17.01 -11.55
N PRO A 96 3.52 17.48 -12.63
CA PRO A 96 4.17 18.81 -12.68
C PRO A 96 3.22 19.88 -13.18
N PHE A 97 3.21 21.04 -12.52
CA PHE A 97 2.38 22.19 -12.86
C PHE A 97 3.24 23.43 -13.07
N ASP A 98 2.77 24.35 -13.94
CA ASP A 98 3.32 25.68 -14.09
C ASP A 98 2.77 26.66 -13.04
N LYS A 99 3.19 27.93 -13.14
CA LYS A 99 2.74 29.00 -12.22
C LYS A 99 1.24 29.35 -12.32
N ASP A 100 0.60 28.95 -13.41
CA ASP A 100 -0.82 29.19 -13.69
C ASP A 100 -1.66 27.91 -13.43
N ASP A 101 -1.06 26.91 -12.75
CA ASP A 101 -1.63 25.60 -12.39
C ASP A 101 -2.03 24.74 -13.61
N ASN A 102 -1.40 24.96 -14.77
CA ASN A 102 -1.58 24.07 -15.91
C ASN A 102 -0.67 22.85 -15.77
N LEU A 103 -1.23 21.65 -16.00
CA LEU A 103 -0.47 20.42 -16.05
C LEU A 103 0.53 20.46 -17.22
N LEU A 104 1.81 20.20 -16.94
CA LEU A 104 2.91 20.34 -17.89
C LEU A 104 3.28 19.04 -18.62
N ALA A 105 2.94 17.89 -18.04
CA ALA A 105 3.15 16.56 -18.60
C ALA A 105 2.07 15.63 -18.09
N GLU A 106 1.86 14.50 -18.77
CA GLU A 106 0.96 13.45 -18.32
C GLU A 106 1.30 12.96 -16.91
N PHE A 107 0.28 12.53 -16.17
CA PHE A 107 0.47 11.90 -14.86
C PHE A 107 1.29 10.61 -15.01
N ARG A 108 2.51 10.56 -14.49
CA ARG A 108 3.37 9.37 -14.49
C ARG A 108 3.15 8.61 -13.19
N THR A 109 2.49 7.47 -13.27
CA THR A 109 2.11 6.66 -12.12
C THR A 109 3.27 5.84 -11.56
N TRP A 110 3.07 5.25 -10.38
CA TRP A 110 4.00 4.31 -9.72
C TRP A 110 4.42 3.13 -10.60
N ARG A 111 3.61 2.78 -11.60
CA ARG A 111 3.83 1.63 -12.50
C ARG A 111 4.97 1.87 -13.50
N ASN A 112 5.40 3.11 -13.67
CA ASN A 112 6.47 3.44 -14.61
C ASN A 112 7.85 3.06 -14.07
N THR A 113 8.60 2.30 -14.87
CA THR A 113 9.97 1.85 -14.57
C THR A 113 10.99 2.49 -15.53
N THR A 114 10.71 3.72 -16.00
CA THR A 114 11.50 4.44 -17.00
C THR A 114 12.61 5.31 -16.41
N THR A 115 12.74 5.35 -15.08
CA THR A 115 13.61 6.28 -14.34
C THR A 115 14.89 5.67 -13.80
N GLY A 116 15.32 4.51 -14.32
CA GLY A 116 16.45 3.74 -13.77
C GLY A 116 17.76 4.52 -13.65
N LYS A 117 18.09 5.38 -14.63
CA LYS A 117 19.30 6.23 -14.56
C LYS A 117 19.23 7.26 -13.44
N ALA A 118 18.08 7.92 -13.31
CA ALA A 118 17.85 8.91 -12.28
C ALA A 118 17.85 8.26 -10.89
N ALA A 119 17.10 7.17 -10.71
CA ALA A 119 17.01 6.43 -9.46
C ALA A 119 18.40 6.01 -8.96
N LYS A 120 19.20 5.37 -9.81
CA LYS A 120 20.57 4.94 -9.47
C LYS A 120 21.45 6.12 -9.04
N LYS A 121 21.49 7.20 -9.84
CA LYS A 121 22.34 8.37 -9.55
C LYS A 121 21.91 9.06 -8.25
N LEU A 122 20.60 9.15 -7.98
CA LEU A 122 20.08 9.73 -6.74
C LEU A 122 20.36 8.85 -5.53
N THR A 123 20.24 7.52 -5.65
CA THR A 123 20.58 6.57 -4.59
C THR A 123 22.04 6.72 -4.18
N GLU A 124 22.96 6.79 -5.15
CA GLU A 124 24.39 7.02 -4.90
C GLU A 124 24.66 8.40 -4.27
N LEU A 125 24.01 9.47 -4.78
CA LEU A 125 24.19 10.84 -4.30
C LEU A 125 23.71 11.03 -2.86
N PHE A 126 22.55 10.46 -2.53
CA PHE A 126 21.92 10.63 -1.22
C PHE A 126 22.40 9.62 -0.19
N ASN A 127 23.03 8.51 -0.63
CA ASN A 127 23.24 7.33 0.19
C ASN A 127 21.93 6.87 0.85
N PHE A 128 20.87 6.81 0.03
CA PHE A 128 19.50 6.48 0.41
C PHE A 128 18.80 5.83 -0.80
N ASN A 129 18.08 4.72 -0.62
CA ASN A 129 17.40 4.05 -1.74
C ASN A 129 16.32 4.96 -2.35
N ILE A 130 16.43 5.25 -3.63
CA ILE A 130 15.45 6.00 -4.41
C ILE A 130 14.82 5.05 -5.45
N PRO A 131 13.65 4.49 -5.17
CA PRO A 131 12.94 3.64 -6.12
C PRO A 131 12.55 4.40 -7.40
N GLN A 132 12.49 3.67 -8.51
CA GLN A 132 12.17 4.25 -9.82
C GLN A 132 10.80 4.95 -9.87
N ARG A 133 9.86 4.54 -9.03
CA ARG A 133 8.49 5.07 -8.98
C ARG A 133 8.34 6.40 -8.23
N TRP A 134 9.37 6.86 -7.50
CA TRP A 134 9.31 8.08 -6.71
C TRP A 134 9.25 9.34 -7.58
N SER A 135 8.55 10.38 -7.10
CA SER A 135 8.37 11.63 -7.84
C SER A 135 9.71 12.31 -8.19
N ILE A 136 10.68 12.27 -7.27
CA ILE A 136 12.02 12.85 -7.52
C ILE A 136 12.78 12.08 -8.61
N ALA A 137 12.61 10.76 -8.71
CA ALA A 137 13.21 9.96 -9.78
C ALA A 137 12.61 10.34 -11.14
N HIS A 138 11.29 10.57 -11.21
CA HIS A 138 10.62 11.05 -12.42
C HIS A 138 11.07 12.45 -12.83
N LEU A 139 11.11 13.39 -11.87
CA LEU A 139 11.60 14.73 -12.11
C LEU A 139 13.04 14.72 -12.68
N TYR A 140 13.92 13.99 -12.00
CA TYR A 140 15.32 13.95 -12.41
C TYR A 140 15.53 13.21 -13.74
N GLN A 141 14.75 12.17 -14.02
CA GLN A 141 14.79 11.52 -15.33
C GLN A 141 14.31 12.45 -16.44
N ALA A 142 13.25 13.23 -16.22
CA ALA A 142 12.79 14.23 -17.17
C ALA A 142 13.87 15.29 -17.45
N ILE A 143 14.62 15.70 -16.43
CA ILE A 143 15.78 16.61 -16.56
C ILE A 143 16.88 15.97 -17.42
N LEU A 144 17.24 14.70 -17.14
CA LEU A 144 18.26 13.95 -17.89
C LEU A 144 17.86 13.73 -19.36
N ASN A 145 16.58 13.57 -19.62
CA ASN A 145 16.02 13.45 -20.98
C ASN A 145 15.94 14.79 -21.72
N GLY A 146 16.15 15.94 -21.04
CA GLY A 146 16.01 17.26 -21.63
C GLY A 146 14.55 17.62 -21.95
N GLU A 147 13.59 17.10 -21.19
CA GLU A 147 12.17 17.37 -21.40
C GLU A 147 11.84 18.85 -21.12
N LYS A 148 11.27 19.55 -22.12
CA LYS A 148 11.07 21.02 -22.07
C LYS A 148 10.18 21.51 -20.93
N HIS A 149 9.25 20.69 -20.47
CA HIS A 149 8.35 21.05 -19.39
C HIS A 149 9.09 21.34 -18.09
N THR A 150 10.28 20.74 -17.87
CA THR A 150 11.07 20.92 -16.66
C THR A 150 11.51 22.37 -16.41
N GLU A 151 11.58 23.19 -17.47
CA GLU A 151 11.92 24.62 -17.37
C GLU A 151 10.81 25.47 -16.74
N LYS A 152 9.56 25.02 -16.83
CA LYS A 152 8.37 25.77 -16.43
C LYS A 152 7.76 25.32 -15.12
N ILE A 153 8.34 24.30 -14.48
CA ILE A 153 7.79 23.74 -13.24
C ILE A 153 7.75 24.81 -12.15
N SER A 154 6.61 24.96 -11.52
CA SER A 154 6.36 25.78 -10.34
C SER A 154 5.89 24.95 -9.16
N TYR A 155 5.35 23.76 -9.43
CA TYR A 155 4.82 22.85 -8.41
C TYR A 155 4.84 21.41 -8.93
N ILE A 156 5.22 20.46 -8.10
CA ILE A 156 5.05 19.03 -8.35
C ILE A 156 4.26 18.41 -7.20
N THR A 157 3.44 17.42 -7.51
CA THR A 157 2.67 16.70 -6.49
C THR A 157 2.34 15.28 -6.96
N THR A 158 1.64 14.57 -6.11
CA THR A 158 1.06 13.24 -6.35
C THR A 158 -0.44 13.35 -6.60
N LEU A 159 -1.09 12.23 -6.88
CA LEU A 159 -2.53 12.19 -7.11
C LEU A 159 -3.32 12.65 -5.87
N ALA A 160 -2.97 12.16 -4.67
CA ALA A 160 -3.64 12.57 -3.44
C ALA A 160 -3.53 14.07 -3.18
N GLY A 161 -2.31 14.63 -3.34
CA GLY A 161 -2.06 16.07 -3.21
C GLY A 161 -2.80 16.90 -4.26
N TYR A 162 -2.89 16.41 -5.51
CA TYR A 162 -3.63 17.08 -6.58
C TYR A 162 -5.13 17.18 -6.27
N ILE A 163 -5.76 16.07 -5.89
CA ILE A 163 -7.19 16.07 -5.54
C ILE A 163 -7.46 16.98 -4.35
N HIS A 164 -6.62 16.88 -3.32
CA HIS A 164 -6.74 17.76 -2.16
C HIS A 164 -6.65 19.24 -2.55
N TYR A 165 -5.67 19.60 -3.38
CA TYR A 165 -5.52 20.98 -3.88
C TYR A 165 -6.75 21.45 -4.66
N MET A 166 -7.29 20.63 -5.56
CA MET A 166 -8.49 20.99 -6.34
C MET A 166 -9.72 21.29 -5.46
N LEU A 167 -9.81 20.66 -4.30
CA LEU A 167 -10.98 20.77 -3.40
C LEU A 167 -10.78 21.79 -2.28
N SER A 168 -9.54 21.99 -1.80
CA SER A 168 -9.21 22.89 -0.69
C SER A 168 -8.55 24.20 -1.13
N GLY A 169 -7.89 24.23 -2.29
CA GLY A 169 -7.01 25.31 -2.71
C GLY A 169 -5.61 25.28 -2.07
N ASN A 170 -5.28 24.28 -1.23
CA ASN A 170 -4.02 24.17 -0.50
C ASN A 170 -3.07 23.15 -1.12
N LYS A 171 -1.84 23.57 -1.40
CA LYS A 171 -0.76 22.74 -1.96
C LYS A 171 0.02 22.02 -0.86
N VAL A 172 -0.60 21.01 -0.26
CA VAL A 172 -0.06 20.23 0.87
C VAL A 172 -0.17 18.73 0.60
N VAL A 173 0.64 17.95 1.30
CA VAL A 173 0.55 16.47 1.37
C VAL A 173 0.79 16.00 2.80
N GLY A 174 0.28 14.83 3.15
CA GLY A 174 0.65 14.15 4.38
C GLY A 174 2.09 13.64 4.33
N ILE A 175 2.73 13.51 5.49
CA ILE A 175 4.13 13.09 5.58
C ILE A 175 4.35 11.68 5.03
N GLY A 176 3.37 10.78 5.18
CA GLY A 176 3.41 9.44 4.60
C GLY A 176 3.48 9.51 3.08
N GLU A 177 2.65 10.30 2.43
CA GLU A 177 2.67 10.53 0.99
C GLU A 177 3.94 11.26 0.54
N ALA A 178 4.38 12.29 1.29
CA ALA A 178 5.61 13.03 1.02
C ALA A 178 6.85 12.12 0.97
N SER A 179 6.88 11.06 1.79
CA SER A 179 7.97 10.09 1.82
C SER A 179 8.15 9.32 0.51
N GLY A 180 7.14 9.30 -0.35
CA GLY A 180 7.21 8.77 -1.72
C GLY A 180 7.54 9.82 -2.77
N ILE A 181 7.61 11.09 -2.40
CA ILE A 181 8.02 12.21 -3.28
C ILE A 181 9.54 12.40 -3.17
N PHE A 182 10.02 12.58 -1.95
CA PHE A 182 11.42 12.84 -1.61
C PHE A 182 11.74 12.28 -0.21
N PRO A 183 13.01 11.92 0.12
CA PRO A 183 13.37 11.42 1.44
C PRO A 183 12.99 12.35 2.60
N ILE A 184 12.44 11.78 3.65
CA ILE A 184 12.01 12.48 4.87
C ILE A 184 13.08 12.38 5.96
N ASP A 185 13.27 13.45 6.72
CA ASP A 185 13.93 13.43 8.03
C ASP A 185 12.87 13.32 9.13
N SER A 186 12.72 12.14 9.70
CA SER A 186 11.72 11.86 10.75
C SER A 186 11.99 12.61 12.07
N ASN A 187 13.16 13.24 12.25
CA ASN A 187 13.45 14.02 13.46
C ASN A 187 12.80 15.41 13.40
N ILE A 188 12.59 15.93 12.19
CA ILE A 188 12.00 17.27 11.99
C ILE A 188 10.64 17.21 11.28
N ASN A 189 10.18 16.01 10.89
CA ASN A 189 8.96 15.77 10.12
C ASN A 189 8.88 16.61 8.84
N ASP A 190 9.98 16.69 8.12
CA ASP A 190 10.08 17.45 6.88
C ASP A 190 11.00 16.71 5.88
N TYR A 191 11.08 17.19 4.65
CA TYR A 191 12.03 16.71 3.67
C TYR A 191 13.47 16.79 4.21
N ASN A 192 14.29 15.81 3.87
CA ASN A 192 15.70 15.80 4.28
C ASN A 192 16.45 16.95 3.61
N HIS A 193 16.77 17.99 4.36
CA HIS A 193 17.37 19.22 3.88
C HIS A 193 18.77 19.01 3.27
N GLU A 194 19.57 18.10 3.83
CA GLU A 194 20.89 17.77 3.27
C GLU A 194 20.76 17.18 1.87
N MET A 195 19.79 16.28 1.66
CA MET A 195 19.54 15.67 0.35
C MET A 195 18.95 16.67 -0.65
N LEU A 196 18.08 17.60 -0.21
CA LEU A 196 17.61 18.70 -1.05
C LEU A 196 18.77 19.60 -1.52
N ASP A 197 19.69 19.92 -0.62
CA ASP A 197 20.88 20.70 -0.96
C ASP A 197 21.79 19.93 -1.91
N LYS A 198 22.04 18.63 -1.69
CA LYS A 198 22.79 17.77 -2.62
C LYS A 198 22.15 17.73 -4.01
N PHE A 199 20.81 17.57 -4.10
CA PHE A 199 20.10 17.61 -5.38
C PHE A 199 20.32 18.92 -6.12
N SER A 200 20.27 20.05 -5.41
CA SER A 200 20.48 21.38 -5.96
C SER A 200 21.92 21.62 -6.48
N THR A 201 22.89 20.79 -6.05
CA THR A 201 24.28 20.89 -6.54
C THR A 201 24.53 20.19 -7.87
N LEU A 202 23.59 19.41 -8.37
CA LEU A 202 23.73 18.72 -9.67
C LEU A 202 23.81 19.73 -10.81
N ASP A 203 24.77 19.56 -11.72
CA ASP A 203 24.99 20.51 -12.82
C ASP A 203 23.78 20.59 -13.76
N GLU A 204 23.06 19.47 -13.92
CA GLU A 204 21.82 19.42 -14.71
C GLU A 204 20.68 20.17 -14.02
N VAL A 205 20.73 20.36 -12.71
CA VAL A 205 19.69 21.04 -11.91
C VAL A 205 19.98 22.54 -11.76
N LYS A 206 21.22 22.94 -11.58
CA LYS A 206 21.65 24.35 -11.38
C LYS A 206 21.19 25.30 -12.49
N LYS A 207 20.91 24.80 -13.68
CA LYS A 207 20.49 25.62 -14.83
C LYS A 207 19.05 26.13 -14.73
N PHE A 208 18.22 25.52 -13.86
CA PHE A 208 16.83 25.93 -13.70
C PHE A 208 16.70 27.16 -12.79
N LYS A 209 15.62 27.92 -12.99
CA LYS A 209 15.31 29.11 -12.18
C LYS A 209 14.60 28.77 -10.88
N TRP A 210 13.95 27.58 -10.82
CA TRP A 210 13.29 27.09 -9.64
C TRP A 210 14.27 26.34 -8.71
N ASN A 211 14.00 26.36 -7.42
CA ASN A 211 14.67 25.53 -6.45
C ASN A 211 13.77 24.35 -6.10
N ILE A 212 14.34 23.17 -5.84
CA ILE A 212 13.57 21.98 -5.46
C ILE A 212 12.67 22.25 -4.24
N LYS A 213 13.14 23.00 -3.25
CA LYS A 213 12.38 23.35 -2.04
C LYS A 213 11.10 24.15 -2.34
N ASP A 214 11.11 24.94 -3.42
CA ASP A 214 10.01 25.84 -3.77
C ASP A 214 8.91 25.14 -4.59
N ILE A 215 9.25 24.02 -5.24
CA ILE A 215 8.33 23.28 -6.12
C ILE A 215 7.70 22.05 -5.45
N LEU A 216 8.21 21.65 -4.28
CA LEU A 216 7.64 20.55 -3.48
C LEU A 216 6.41 21.01 -2.70
N PRO A 217 5.41 20.13 -2.46
CA PRO A 217 4.29 20.43 -1.58
C PRO A 217 4.74 20.62 -0.12
N LYS A 218 4.03 21.45 0.62
CA LYS A 218 4.22 21.54 2.07
C LYS A 218 3.79 20.26 2.75
N ILE A 219 4.59 19.77 3.69
CA ILE A 219 4.27 18.58 4.48
C ILE A 219 3.39 18.95 5.68
N LEU A 220 2.44 18.09 5.97
CA LEU A 220 1.65 18.09 7.20
C LEU A 220 1.65 16.67 7.80
N VAL A 221 1.57 16.58 9.13
CA VAL A 221 1.41 15.29 9.83
C VAL A 221 -0.05 14.99 10.14
N ALA A 222 -0.38 13.73 10.37
CA ALA A 222 -1.73 13.33 10.77
C ALA A 222 -2.22 14.13 12.00
N GLY A 223 -3.48 14.58 11.95
CA GLY A 223 -4.07 15.43 12.97
C GLY A 223 -3.97 16.94 12.68
N GLU A 224 -3.08 17.37 11.78
CA GLU A 224 -3.04 18.78 11.37
C GLU A 224 -4.19 19.14 10.42
N ASN A 225 -4.57 20.40 10.46
CA ASN A 225 -5.60 20.95 9.59
C ASN A 225 -4.99 21.31 8.21
N ALA A 226 -5.42 20.60 7.17
CA ALA A 226 -4.97 20.84 5.78
C ALA A 226 -5.89 21.83 5.02
N GLY A 227 -6.84 22.45 5.68
CA GLY A 227 -7.79 23.39 5.12
C GLY A 227 -9.23 22.91 5.22
N THR A 228 -10.10 23.50 4.42
CA THR A 228 -11.52 23.15 4.38
C THR A 228 -12.00 22.98 2.94
N LEU A 229 -13.03 22.18 2.76
CA LEU A 229 -13.72 22.05 1.48
C LEU A 229 -14.26 23.42 1.05
N THR A 230 -13.79 23.93 -0.08
CA THR A 230 -14.22 25.23 -0.64
C THR A 230 -15.56 25.10 -1.37
N GLU A 231 -16.21 26.22 -1.72
CA GLU A 231 -17.41 26.22 -2.57
C GLU A 231 -17.14 25.57 -3.93
N LYS A 232 -15.98 25.92 -4.55
CA LYS A 232 -15.52 25.32 -5.80
C LYS A 232 -15.29 23.82 -5.65
N GLY A 233 -14.64 23.42 -4.55
CA GLY A 233 -14.39 22.01 -4.23
C GLY A 233 -15.68 21.21 -4.00
N ALA A 234 -16.63 21.77 -3.25
CA ALA A 234 -17.93 21.13 -3.04
C ALA A 234 -18.69 20.93 -4.35
N SER A 235 -18.72 21.94 -5.23
CA SER A 235 -19.34 21.85 -6.57
C SER A 235 -18.60 20.87 -7.50
N LEU A 236 -17.27 20.73 -7.35
CA LEU A 236 -16.49 19.76 -8.10
C LEU A 236 -16.78 18.33 -7.66
N LEU A 237 -16.86 18.09 -6.35
CA LEU A 237 -17.14 16.76 -5.76
C LEU A 237 -18.59 16.35 -6.00
N ASP A 238 -19.52 17.28 -5.78
CA ASP A 238 -20.97 17.08 -5.94
C ASP A 238 -21.56 18.08 -6.96
N PRO A 239 -21.58 17.73 -8.26
CA PRO A 239 -22.17 18.59 -9.29
C PRO A 239 -23.68 18.86 -9.10
N THR A 240 -24.37 18.11 -8.24
CA THR A 240 -25.80 18.36 -7.93
C THR A 240 -25.98 19.58 -7.04
N GLY A 241 -24.90 20.09 -6.41
CA GLY A 241 -24.91 21.25 -5.52
C GLY A 241 -25.58 20.98 -4.16
N THR A 242 -25.75 19.72 -3.77
CA THR A 242 -26.35 19.34 -2.49
C THR A 242 -25.34 19.49 -1.35
N LEU A 243 -24.06 19.11 -1.59
CA LEU A 243 -23.00 19.19 -0.61
C LEU A 243 -22.56 20.64 -0.37
N LYS A 244 -22.55 21.05 0.91
CA LYS A 244 -22.11 22.38 1.34
C LYS A 244 -20.60 22.40 1.60
N PRO A 245 -19.94 23.55 1.39
CA PRO A 245 -18.54 23.73 1.76
C PRO A 245 -18.36 23.77 3.28
N GLY A 246 -17.09 23.75 3.74
CA GLY A 246 -16.72 23.98 5.14
C GLY A 246 -16.28 22.75 5.92
N ALA A 247 -16.42 21.52 5.38
CA ALA A 247 -15.87 20.32 5.99
C ALA A 247 -14.34 20.47 6.17
N LEU A 248 -13.81 20.11 7.34
CA LEU A 248 -12.37 20.09 7.58
C LEU A 248 -11.72 19.05 6.65
N MET A 249 -10.58 19.37 6.09
CA MET A 249 -9.80 18.42 5.29
C MET A 249 -8.53 18.03 6.04
N CYS A 250 -8.31 16.71 6.19
CA CYS A 250 -7.07 16.20 6.75
C CYS A 250 -5.95 16.20 5.68
N PRO A 251 -4.67 16.07 6.08
CA PRO A 251 -3.57 15.88 5.13
C PRO A 251 -3.85 14.69 4.20
N PRO A 252 -3.72 14.87 2.87
CA PRO A 252 -3.92 13.76 1.92
C PRO A 252 -2.77 12.78 2.01
N GLU A 253 -3.07 11.48 2.04
CA GLU A 253 -2.09 10.42 2.30
C GLU A 253 -2.02 9.39 1.17
N GLY A 254 -0.93 8.62 1.15
CA GLY A 254 -0.79 7.47 0.28
C GLY A 254 -1.54 6.24 0.80
N ASP A 255 -1.87 5.33 -0.12
CA ASP A 255 -2.57 4.07 0.17
C ASP A 255 -1.81 3.20 1.18
N ALA A 256 -0.47 3.24 1.19
CA ALA A 256 0.34 2.53 2.17
C ALA A 256 0.10 3.04 3.60
N GLY A 257 0.14 4.37 3.82
CA GLY A 257 -0.09 4.98 5.14
C GLY A 257 -1.52 4.75 5.64
N THR A 258 -2.51 4.94 4.77
CA THR A 258 -3.92 4.70 5.14
C THR A 258 -4.23 3.22 5.37
N GLY A 259 -3.55 2.32 4.66
CA GLY A 259 -3.59 0.87 4.91
C GLY A 259 -3.03 0.51 6.29
N MET A 260 -1.95 1.17 6.73
CA MET A 260 -1.42 0.99 8.09
C MET A 260 -2.40 1.47 9.16
N VAL A 261 -3.09 2.61 8.93
CA VAL A 261 -4.15 3.09 9.81
C VAL A 261 -5.32 2.09 9.87
N ALA A 262 -5.77 1.61 8.71
CA ALA A 262 -6.87 0.65 8.60
C ALA A 262 -6.57 -0.70 9.27
N THR A 263 -5.31 -1.00 9.51
CA THR A 263 -4.87 -2.26 10.16
C THR A 263 -4.30 -2.05 11.57
N ASN A 264 -4.36 -0.84 12.13
CA ASN A 264 -3.78 -0.51 13.44
C ASN A 264 -2.30 -0.95 13.56
N SER A 265 -1.48 -0.53 12.59
CA SER A 265 -0.08 -0.96 12.48
C SER A 265 0.89 0.22 12.33
N ILE A 266 0.61 1.37 12.96
CA ILE A 266 1.42 2.59 12.91
C ILE A 266 2.33 2.80 14.12
N ALA A 267 2.16 2.02 15.18
CA ALA A 267 3.02 2.07 16.35
C ALA A 267 4.41 1.50 16.04
N GLN A 268 5.45 1.99 16.72
CA GLN A 268 6.80 1.42 16.58
C GLN A 268 6.81 -0.06 16.93
N ARG A 269 7.64 -0.83 16.27
CA ARG A 269 7.78 -2.29 16.41
C ARG A 269 6.54 -3.08 15.99
N THR A 270 5.60 -2.42 15.30
CA THR A 270 4.47 -3.10 14.65
C THR A 270 4.57 -2.96 13.14
N GLY A 271 3.74 -3.71 12.44
CA GLY A 271 3.65 -3.59 10.99
C GLY A 271 2.45 -4.33 10.44
N ASN A 272 2.27 -4.23 9.12
CA ASN A 272 1.29 -5.03 8.42
C ASN A 272 1.91 -5.87 7.31
N ILE A 273 1.18 -6.92 6.93
CA ILE A 273 1.48 -7.75 5.76
C ILE A 273 0.20 -7.83 4.91
N SER A 274 0.31 -7.33 3.69
CA SER A 274 -0.73 -7.51 2.66
C SER A 274 -0.33 -8.64 1.74
N ALA A 275 -1.11 -9.74 1.72
CA ALA A 275 -0.82 -10.93 0.93
C ALA A 275 -1.98 -11.24 -0.04
N GLY A 276 -1.80 -10.84 -1.29
CA GLY A 276 -2.72 -11.04 -2.41
C GLY A 276 -1.99 -11.58 -3.63
N THR A 277 -2.17 -10.98 -4.80
CA THR A 277 -1.39 -11.27 -6.01
C THR A 277 0.09 -11.02 -5.78
N SER A 278 0.44 -9.89 -5.18
CA SER A 278 1.74 -9.55 -4.61
C SER A 278 1.70 -9.62 -3.09
N ILE A 279 2.87 -9.54 -2.46
CA ILE A 279 2.98 -9.47 -1.00
C ILE A 279 3.91 -8.32 -0.62
N PHE A 280 3.51 -7.55 0.38
CA PHE A 280 4.40 -6.57 0.98
C PHE A 280 4.23 -6.54 2.50
N SER A 281 5.29 -6.11 3.17
CA SER A 281 5.28 -5.78 4.59
C SER A 281 5.70 -4.33 4.80
N MET A 282 5.10 -3.69 5.78
CA MET A 282 5.48 -2.36 6.24
C MET A 282 5.76 -2.42 7.73
N ILE A 283 7.00 -2.21 8.13
CA ILE A 283 7.44 -2.33 9.52
C ILE A 283 7.84 -0.95 10.05
N VAL A 284 7.19 -0.50 11.12
CA VAL A 284 7.52 0.77 11.78
C VAL A 284 8.76 0.60 12.63
N LEU A 285 9.80 1.32 12.27
CA LEU A 285 11.12 1.22 12.88
C LEU A 285 11.25 2.14 14.09
N GLU A 286 12.11 1.76 15.04
CA GLU A 286 12.53 2.63 16.14
C GLU A 286 13.60 3.64 15.70
N LYS A 287 14.38 3.30 14.65
CA LYS A 287 15.45 4.12 14.06
C LYS A 287 15.63 3.76 12.59
N GLN A 288 16.28 4.64 11.84
CA GLN A 288 16.70 4.37 10.47
C GLN A 288 17.62 3.16 10.36
N LEU A 289 17.61 2.46 9.22
CA LEU A 289 18.54 1.37 8.92
C LEU A 289 19.98 1.89 8.86
N SER A 290 20.94 1.04 9.20
CA SER A 290 22.37 1.42 9.31
C SER A 290 23.02 1.72 7.96
N LYS A 291 22.45 1.20 6.86
CA LYS A 291 22.95 1.39 5.49
C LYS A 291 21.82 1.30 4.46
N VAL A 292 22.15 1.59 3.22
CA VAL A 292 21.22 1.49 2.08
C VAL A 292 21.02 0.02 1.68
N TYR A 293 19.77 -0.34 1.47
CA TYR A 293 19.34 -1.61 0.89
C TYR A 293 18.40 -1.31 -0.26
N GLU A 294 18.74 -1.76 -1.46
CA GLU A 294 17.90 -1.53 -2.65
C GLU A 294 16.60 -2.35 -2.62
N GLU A 295 16.56 -3.40 -1.79
CA GLU A 295 15.39 -4.26 -1.57
C GLU A 295 14.37 -3.65 -0.59
N ILE A 296 14.74 -2.56 0.11
CA ILE A 296 13.90 -1.90 1.13
C ILE A 296 13.58 -0.48 0.67
N ASP A 297 12.30 -0.16 0.62
CA ASP A 297 11.85 1.21 0.45
C ASP A 297 11.62 1.85 1.82
N MET A 298 12.31 2.93 2.07
CA MET A 298 12.15 3.69 3.32
C MET A 298 11.08 4.77 3.13
N VAL A 299 9.93 4.57 3.75
CA VAL A 299 8.81 5.52 3.79
C VAL A 299 8.49 5.92 5.23
N THR A 300 7.38 6.61 5.48
CA THR A 300 6.96 6.97 6.84
C THR A 300 5.50 6.63 7.10
N THR A 301 5.15 6.51 8.38
CA THR A 301 3.76 6.53 8.82
C THR A 301 3.16 7.93 8.61
N PRO A 302 1.82 8.10 8.67
CA PRO A 302 1.18 9.42 8.66
C PRO A 302 1.61 10.36 9.81
N THR A 303 2.33 9.84 10.80
CA THR A 303 2.93 10.62 11.91
C THR A 303 4.43 10.86 11.76
N GLY A 304 5.05 10.44 10.63
CA GLY A 304 6.46 10.66 10.34
C GLY A 304 7.43 9.62 10.92
N LYS A 305 6.95 8.56 11.58
CA LYS A 305 7.82 7.47 12.05
C LYS A 305 8.39 6.70 10.85
N PRO A 306 9.68 6.31 10.85
CA PRO A 306 10.27 5.60 9.71
C PRO A 306 9.68 4.20 9.54
N VAL A 307 9.44 3.83 8.30
CA VAL A 307 8.88 2.52 7.91
C VAL A 307 9.79 1.87 6.88
N ALA A 308 10.14 0.62 7.13
CA ALA A 308 10.78 -0.23 6.13
C ALA A 308 9.71 -1.03 5.38
N MET A 309 9.61 -0.82 4.07
CA MET A 309 8.72 -1.57 3.20
C MET A 309 9.50 -2.58 2.38
N VAL A 310 9.12 -3.86 2.48
CA VAL A 310 9.56 -4.94 1.60
C VAL A 310 8.42 -5.28 0.66
N HIS A 311 8.63 -5.17 -0.64
CA HIS A 311 7.62 -5.48 -1.65
C HIS A 311 8.09 -6.60 -2.57
N CYS A 312 7.27 -7.64 -2.73
CA CYS A 312 7.50 -8.76 -3.65
C CYS A 312 6.35 -8.83 -4.66
N ASN A 313 6.70 -9.00 -5.93
CA ASN A 313 5.73 -9.04 -7.01
C ASN A 313 4.87 -10.32 -7.03
N ASN A 314 5.39 -11.41 -6.46
CA ASN A 314 4.79 -12.73 -6.54
C ASN A 314 4.35 -13.22 -5.16
N CYS A 315 3.08 -13.66 -5.04
CA CYS A 315 2.54 -14.24 -3.81
C CYS A 315 1.53 -15.36 -4.13
N CYS A 316 0.22 -15.08 -4.06
CA CYS A 316 -0.81 -16.12 -4.15
C CYS A 316 -1.16 -16.56 -5.56
N THR A 317 -0.68 -15.91 -6.62
CA THR A 317 -1.08 -16.22 -8.00
C THR A 317 -0.84 -17.68 -8.36
N ASP A 318 0.35 -18.23 -8.07
CA ASP A 318 0.65 -19.64 -8.36
C ASP A 318 -0.17 -20.59 -7.49
N LEU A 319 -0.31 -20.28 -6.21
CA LEU A 319 -1.17 -21.01 -5.28
C LEU A 319 -2.63 -21.08 -5.77
N ASP A 320 -3.16 -19.97 -6.31
CA ASP A 320 -4.50 -19.91 -6.89
C ASP A 320 -4.64 -20.81 -8.13
N TYR A 321 -3.62 -20.90 -8.98
CA TYR A 321 -3.61 -21.84 -10.11
C TYR A 321 -3.64 -23.29 -9.66
N TRP A 322 -2.88 -23.64 -8.62
CA TRP A 322 -2.93 -24.99 -8.03
C TRP A 322 -4.29 -25.30 -7.42
N VAL A 323 -4.88 -24.38 -6.66
CA VAL A 323 -6.24 -24.56 -6.12
C VAL A 323 -7.27 -24.69 -7.23
N LYS A 324 -7.13 -23.91 -8.32
CA LYS A 324 -7.99 -24.03 -9.50
C LYS A 324 -7.95 -25.43 -10.12
N LEU A 325 -6.77 -26.05 -10.18
CA LEU A 325 -6.65 -27.44 -10.66
C LEU A 325 -7.47 -28.42 -9.82
N PHE A 326 -7.49 -28.26 -8.49
CA PHE A 326 -8.34 -29.06 -7.60
C PHE A 326 -9.84 -28.76 -7.78
N ILE A 327 -10.20 -27.49 -8.04
CA ILE A 327 -11.58 -27.10 -8.36
C ILE A 327 -12.05 -27.77 -9.65
N ASP A 328 -11.21 -27.75 -10.70
CA ASP A 328 -11.51 -28.40 -11.97
C ASP A 328 -11.66 -29.92 -11.79
N PHE A 329 -10.79 -30.56 -11.00
CA PHE A 329 -10.91 -31.99 -10.67
C PHE A 329 -12.20 -32.30 -9.88
N ALA A 330 -12.53 -31.47 -8.88
CA ALA A 330 -13.77 -31.64 -8.11
C ALA A 330 -15.01 -31.54 -9.02
N SER A 331 -15.01 -30.59 -9.96
CA SER A 331 -16.09 -30.43 -10.95
C SER A 331 -16.24 -31.67 -11.85
N ILE A 332 -15.14 -32.20 -12.39
CA ILE A 332 -15.14 -33.41 -13.24
C ILE A 332 -15.61 -34.64 -12.46
N SER A 333 -15.27 -34.75 -11.17
CA SER A 333 -15.69 -35.85 -10.30
C SER A 333 -17.15 -35.76 -9.84
N GLY A 334 -17.88 -34.71 -10.23
CA GLY A 334 -19.27 -34.48 -9.80
C GLY A 334 -19.42 -34.02 -8.37
N SER A 335 -18.38 -33.46 -7.75
CA SER A 335 -18.45 -32.88 -6.41
C SER A 335 -19.36 -31.65 -6.38
N SER A 336 -20.14 -31.51 -5.30
CA SER A 336 -20.98 -30.34 -5.05
C SER A 336 -20.30 -29.25 -4.21
N LEU A 337 -18.99 -29.39 -3.93
CA LEU A 337 -18.24 -28.43 -3.13
C LEU A 337 -18.14 -27.08 -3.87
N THR A 338 -18.40 -26.01 -3.13
CA THR A 338 -18.17 -24.64 -3.63
C THR A 338 -16.66 -24.32 -3.68
N LYS A 339 -16.30 -23.34 -4.50
CA LYS A 339 -14.93 -22.84 -4.57
C LYS A 339 -14.37 -22.47 -3.18
N ALA A 340 -15.13 -21.79 -2.35
CA ALA A 340 -14.73 -21.40 -0.99
C ALA A 340 -14.43 -22.62 -0.12
N GLN A 341 -15.31 -23.64 -0.15
CA GLN A 341 -15.08 -24.87 0.60
C GLN A 341 -13.83 -25.63 0.17
N ILE A 342 -13.49 -25.62 -1.13
CA ILE A 342 -12.26 -26.25 -1.62
C ILE A 342 -11.04 -25.49 -1.13
N TYR A 343 -11.05 -24.15 -1.15
CA TYR A 343 -9.98 -23.33 -0.55
C TYR A 343 -9.79 -23.69 0.92
N ASP A 344 -10.86 -23.67 1.72
CA ASP A 344 -10.79 -23.96 3.15
C ASP A 344 -10.28 -25.37 3.42
N MET A 345 -10.73 -26.37 2.66
CA MET A 345 -10.25 -27.74 2.80
C MET A 345 -8.75 -27.87 2.51
N LEU A 346 -8.29 -27.28 1.40
CA LEU A 346 -6.88 -27.38 0.99
C LEU A 346 -5.95 -26.60 1.93
N TYR A 347 -6.36 -25.42 2.36
CA TYR A 347 -5.58 -24.63 3.31
C TYR A 347 -5.50 -25.32 4.68
N ASN A 348 -6.61 -25.85 5.20
CA ASN A 348 -6.60 -26.62 6.45
C ASN A 348 -5.80 -27.91 6.34
N GLU A 349 -5.77 -28.55 5.16
CA GLU A 349 -4.93 -29.74 4.93
C GLU A 349 -3.44 -29.41 5.09
N ALA A 350 -3.00 -28.22 4.69
CA ALA A 350 -1.62 -27.76 4.87
C ALA A 350 -1.15 -27.75 6.34
N LEU A 351 -2.07 -27.64 7.31
CA LEU A 351 -1.73 -27.68 8.74
C LEU A 351 -1.31 -29.08 9.23
N LYS A 352 -1.63 -30.14 8.47
CA LYS A 352 -1.27 -31.54 8.77
C LYS A 352 0.07 -31.95 8.16
N ALA A 353 0.71 -31.06 7.43
CA ALA A 353 1.98 -31.32 6.76
C ALA A 353 3.15 -31.45 7.75
N ASP A 354 4.23 -32.10 7.29
CA ASP A 354 5.53 -31.97 7.96
C ASP A 354 5.93 -30.48 7.97
N GLU A 355 6.54 -30.02 9.05
CA GLU A 355 6.83 -28.61 9.25
C GLU A 355 7.78 -28.02 8.18
N ASP A 356 8.65 -28.86 7.59
CA ASP A 356 9.59 -28.53 6.50
C ASP A 356 9.05 -28.89 5.11
N CYS A 357 7.75 -29.16 4.98
CA CYS A 357 7.08 -29.60 3.75
C CYS A 357 7.56 -30.98 3.23
N GLY A 358 8.19 -31.81 4.06
CA GLY A 358 8.67 -33.13 3.68
C GLY A 358 9.71 -33.12 2.54
N GLY A 359 10.49 -32.07 2.41
CA GLY A 359 11.51 -31.91 1.38
C GLY A 359 10.98 -31.48 0.00
N LEU A 360 9.75 -31.01 -0.08
CA LEU A 360 9.20 -30.36 -1.28
C LEU A 360 9.59 -28.89 -1.31
N VAL A 361 9.76 -28.34 -2.52
CA VAL A 361 9.95 -26.89 -2.72
C VAL A 361 9.23 -26.42 -3.97
N SER A 362 8.67 -25.20 -3.92
CA SER A 362 8.01 -24.52 -5.03
C SER A 362 8.57 -23.11 -5.18
N SER A 363 8.72 -22.66 -6.43
CA SER A 363 8.95 -21.25 -6.80
C SER A 363 7.68 -20.73 -7.46
N ASN A 364 7.20 -19.57 -7.03
CA ASN A 364 5.93 -18.98 -7.48
C ASN A 364 6.11 -17.78 -8.42
N TYR A 365 7.26 -17.61 -9.04
CA TYR A 365 7.59 -16.45 -9.85
C TYR A 365 6.91 -16.47 -11.21
N PHE A 366 5.80 -15.76 -11.34
CA PHE A 366 5.14 -15.45 -12.63
C PHE A 366 5.74 -14.23 -13.31
N SER A 367 6.33 -13.33 -12.54
CA SER A 367 6.95 -12.10 -13.01
C SER A 367 8.35 -11.95 -12.43
N GLY A 368 9.06 -10.91 -12.84
CA GLY A 368 10.32 -10.53 -12.21
C GLY A 368 10.14 -10.27 -10.72
N GLU A 369 11.21 -10.49 -9.93
CA GLU A 369 11.20 -10.37 -8.49
C GLU A 369 12.42 -9.56 -8.01
N PRO A 370 12.24 -8.26 -7.69
CA PRO A 370 13.34 -7.37 -7.32
C PRO A 370 14.12 -7.84 -6.09
N VAL A 371 13.45 -8.38 -5.08
CA VAL A 371 14.08 -8.86 -3.83
C VAL A 371 15.13 -9.94 -4.08
N THR A 372 14.97 -10.73 -5.13
CA THR A 372 15.90 -11.79 -5.51
C THR A 372 16.63 -11.51 -6.83
N GLY A 373 16.45 -10.33 -7.43
CA GLY A 373 17.16 -9.88 -8.63
C GLY A 373 16.71 -10.53 -9.95
N PHE A 374 15.52 -11.12 -9.98
CA PHE A 374 14.96 -11.71 -11.19
C PHE A 374 14.19 -10.69 -12.03
N THR A 375 14.42 -10.64 -13.33
CA THR A 375 13.67 -9.82 -14.30
C THR A 375 12.45 -10.52 -14.88
N GLN A 376 12.43 -11.85 -14.84
CA GLN A 376 11.35 -12.72 -15.26
C GLN A 376 11.25 -13.89 -14.28
N GLY A 377 10.17 -14.68 -14.35
CA GLY A 377 9.99 -15.87 -13.53
C GLY A 377 9.48 -17.07 -14.32
N ARG A 378 9.65 -18.26 -13.75
CA ARG A 378 9.12 -19.54 -14.23
C ARG A 378 8.63 -20.33 -13.02
N PRO A 379 7.32 -20.33 -12.73
CA PRO A 379 6.80 -21.11 -11.60
C PRO A 379 7.18 -22.57 -11.70
N MET A 380 7.72 -23.14 -10.62
CA MET A 380 8.23 -24.50 -10.60
C MET A 380 7.86 -25.23 -9.32
N PHE A 381 7.66 -26.54 -9.45
CA PHE A 381 7.52 -27.45 -8.33
C PHE A 381 8.60 -28.53 -8.41
N LEU A 382 9.43 -28.62 -7.38
CA LEU A 382 10.58 -29.51 -7.33
C LEU A 382 10.45 -30.53 -6.18
N ARG A 383 10.87 -31.76 -6.42
CA ARG A 383 10.94 -32.81 -5.42
C ARG A 383 12.10 -33.75 -5.69
N SER A 384 12.70 -34.28 -4.63
CA SER A 384 13.66 -35.39 -4.73
C SER A 384 12.94 -36.73 -4.62
N GLU A 385 13.66 -37.83 -4.88
CA GLU A 385 13.15 -39.20 -4.71
C GLU A 385 12.71 -39.53 -3.28
N ASN A 386 13.34 -38.88 -2.30
CA ASN A 386 13.08 -39.09 -0.87
C ASN A 386 12.04 -38.11 -0.28
N ALA A 387 11.50 -37.20 -1.09
CA ALA A 387 10.52 -36.22 -0.62
C ALA A 387 9.17 -36.89 -0.32
N LYS A 388 8.54 -36.51 0.78
CA LYS A 388 7.22 -36.99 1.17
C LYS A 388 6.12 -36.25 0.41
N PHE A 389 5.75 -36.77 -0.75
CA PHE A 389 4.75 -36.17 -1.61
C PHE A 389 3.33 -36.54 -1.18
N THR A 390 2.77 -35.74 -0.28
CA THR A 390 1.38 -35.83 0.20
C THR A 390 0.63 -34.54 -0.14
N LEU A 391 -0.72 -34.55 -0.13
CA LEU A 391 -1.51 -33.34 -0.36
C LEU A 391 -1.21 -32.27 0.71
N ALA A 392 -1.05 -32.67 1.96
CA ALA A 392 -0.70 -31.77 3.05
C ALA A 392 0.63 -31.03 2.78
N ASN A 393 1.70 -31.79 2.50
CA ASN A 393 3.02 -31.22 2.19
C ASN A 393 3.00 -30.38 0.92
N PHE A 394 2.26 -30.80 -0.11
CA PHE A 394 2.09 -30.04 -1.35
C PHE A 394 1.45 -28.68 -1.07
N MET A 395 0.36 -28.62 -0.32
CA MET A 395 -0.34 -27.38 -0.01
C MET A 395 0.50 -26.45 0.87
N ARG A 396 1.16 -26.99 1.91
CA ARG A 396 2.06 -26.19 2.76
C ARG A 396 3.24 -25.60 1.97
N THR A 397 3.81 -26.38 1.05
CA THR A 397 4.90 -25.93 0.15
C THR A 397 4.47 -24.72 -0.66
N ASN A 398 3.28 -24.75 -1.26
CA ASN A 398 2.80 -23.65 -2.09
C ASN A 398 2.42 -22.41 -1.24
N ILE A 399 1.90 -22.59 -0.02
CA ILE A 399 1.70 -21.47 0.91
C ILE A 399 3.05 -20.89 1.35
N TYR A 400 4.04 -21.72 1.67
CA TYR A 400 5.37 -21.26 2.03
C TYR A 400 6.09 -20.55 0.87
N SER A 401 5.91 -21.01 -0.37
CA SER A 401 6.41 -20.34 -1.57
C SER A 401 5.88 -18.91 -1.68
N ALA A 402 4.59 -18.69 -1.39
CA ALA A 402 3.98 -17.37 -1.39
C ALA A 402 4.57 -16.39 -0.35
N ILE A 403 5.20 -16.92 0.71
CA ILE A 403 5.80 -16.16 1.83
C ILE A 403 7.33 -16.04 1.69
N ALA A 404 7.96 -16.99 1.01
CA ALA A 404 9.41 -17.19 1.05
C ALA A 404 10.21 -15.97 0.58
N THR A 405 9.79 -15.30 -0.49
CA THR A 405 10.49 -14.12 -1.00
C THR A 405 10.38 -12.94 -0.05
N LEU A 406 9.20 -12.71 0.56
CA LEU A 406 9.05 -11.71 1.60
C LEU A 406 10.02 -11.98 2.76
N LYS A 407 10.16 -13.26 3.17
CA LYS A 407 11.13 -13.62 4.23
C LYS A 407 12.56 -13.26 3.86
N ILE A 408 12.98 -13.41 2.59
CA ILE A 408 14.32 -12.99 2.16
C ILE A 408 14.54 -11.48 2.40
N GLY A 409 13.56 -10.65 2.04
CA GLY A 409 13.62 -9.22 2.33
C GLY A 409 13.60 -8.91 3.83
N MET A 410 12.76 -9.61 4.60
CA MET A 410 12.67 -9.44 6.05
C MET A 410 13.95 -9.86 6.81
N GLU A 411 14.77 -10.76 6.27
CA GLU A 411 16.07 -11.11 6.85
C GLU A 411 17.04 -9.92 6.89
N ILE A 412 16.81 -8.90 6.06
CA ILE A 412 17.56 -7.64 6.13
C ILE A 412 17.24 -6.93 7.45
N LEU A 413 15.98 -6.86 7.82
CA LEU A 413 15.53 -6.24 9.07
C LEU A 413 16.02 -7.03 10.29
N GLU A 414 16.06 -8.37 10.20
CA GLU A 414 16.65 -9.21 11.25
C GLU A 414 18.15 -8.90 11.46
N LYS A 415 18.92 -8.71 10.38
CA LYS A 415 20.34 -8.33 10.44
C LYS A 415 20.56 -6.92 11.03
N GLU A 416 19.60 -6.03 10.85
CA GLU A 416 19.57 -4.68 11.43
C GLU A 416 19.07 -4.69 12.89
N ASN A 417 18.76 -5.86 13.45
CA ASN A 417 18.21 -6.05 14.80
C ASN A 417 16.88 -5.31 15.00
N VAL A 418 16.05 -5.22 13.96
CA VAL A 418 14.69 -4.68 14.04
C VAL A 418 13.83 -5.64 14.83
N VAL A 419 13.20 -5.14 15.89
CA VAL A 419 12.27 -5.91 16.72
C VAL A 419 10.85 -5.71 16.21
N ILE A 420 10.09 -6.80 16.10
CA ILE A 420 8.71 -6.79 15.66
C ILE A 420 7.85 -7.47 16.75
N ASP A 421 7.01 -6.68 17.40
CA ASP A 421 6.15 -7.17 18.47
C ASP A 421 4.82 -7.73 17.93
N LYS A 422 4.34 -7.20 16.78
CA LYS A 422 3.04 -7.56 16.20
C LYS A 422 3.00 -7.24 14.70
N LEU A 423 2.41 -8.16 13.95
CA LEU A 423 2.10 -7.98 12.53
C LEU A 423 0.59 -8.09 12.31
N MET A 424 0.04 -7.20 11.50
CA MET A 424 -1.36 -7.25 11.08
C MET A 424 -1.44 -7.85 9.67
N GLY A 425 -2.04 -9.05 9.55
CA GLY A 425 -2.21 -9.74 8.28
C GLY A 425 -3.53 -9.40 7.61
N HIS A 426 -3.51 -9.13 6.31
CA HIS A 426 -4.71 -8.99 5.48
C HIS A 426 -4.48 -9.49 4.05
N GLY A 427 -5.57 -9.62 3.27
CA GLY A 427 -5.52 -10.13 1.90
C GLY A 427 -5.91 -11.61 1.78
N GLY A 428 -5.74 -12.16 0.57
CA GLY A 428 -6.26 -13.48 0.19
C GLY A 428 -5.75 -14.63 1.05
N LEU A 429 -4.45 -14.58 1.42
CA LEU A 429 -3.79 -15.61 2.23
C LEU A 429 -4.42 -15.77 3.62
N PHE A 430 -5.03 -14.73 4.15
CA PHE A 430 -5.62 -14.72 5.50
C PHE A 430 -7.13 -14.97 5.52
N LYS A 431 -7.77 -15.25 4.37
CA LYS A 431 -9.23 -15.49 4.29
C LYS A 431 -9.66 -16.80 4.97
N THR A 432 -8.85 -17.86 4.83
CA THR A 432 -9.09 -19.09 5.59
C THR A 432 -8.58 -18.88 7.01
N GLU A 433 -9.50 -18.94 7.96
CA GLU A 433 -9.22 -18.67 9.37
C GLU A 433 -8.03 -19.48 9.88
N TYR A 434 -7.15 -18.85 10.66
CA TYR A 434 -6.01 -19.43 11.34
C TYR A 434 -4.84 -19.88 10.44
N VAL A 435 -5.08 -20.42 9.24
CA VAL A 435 -4.01 -21.05 8.43
C VAL A 435 -2.93 -20.04 8.03
N GLY A 436 -3.32 -18.96 7.36
CA GLY A 436 -2.38 -17.91 6.95
C GLY A 436 -1.65 -17.29 8.14
N GLN A 437 -2.37 -17.05 9.25
CA GLN A 437 -1.79 -16.49 10.46
C GLN A 437 -0.72 -17.40 11.07
N LYS A 438 -1.03 -18.69 11.22
CA LYS A 438 -0.11 -19.68 11.81
C LYS A 438 1.17 -19.82 11.01
N LEU A 439 1.04 -20.01 9.70
CA LEU A 439 2.20 -20.21 8.83
C LEU A 439 3.03 -18.93 8.70
N MET A 440 2.38 -17.76 8.64
CA MET A 440 3.06 -16.47 8.60
C MET A 440 3.75 -16.15 9.93
N SER A 441 3.14 -16.44 11.08
CA SER A 441 3.75 -16.19 12.39
C SER A 441 5.05 -16.98 12.57
N GLY A 442 5.05 -18.28 12.18
CA GLY A 442 6.25 -19.10 12.17
C GLY A 442 7.34 -18.57 11.23
N ALA A 443 6.96 -18.16 10.01
CA ALA A 443 7.87 -17.62 9.01
C ALA A 443 8.53 -16.30 9.46
N MET A 444 7.74 -15.39 10.06
CA MET A 444 8.22 -14.06 10.47
C MET A 444 8.76 -14.02 11.91
N LYS A 445 8.59 -15.09 12.67
CA LYS A 445 8.98 -15.19 14.11
C LYS A 445 8.33 -14.10 14.97
N ALA A 446 7.13 -13.68 14.59
CA ALA A 446 6.39 -12.61 15.25
C ALA A 446 4.90 -12.96 15.35
N PRO A 447 4.18 -12.46 16.37
CA PRO A 447 2.73 -12.61 16.45
C PRO A 447 2.03 -12.01 15.22
N VAL A 448 1.10 -12.76 14.63
CA VAL A 448 0.28 -12.30 13.49
C VAL A 448 -1.17 -12.20 13.92
N SER A 449 -1.74 -11.01 13.74
CA SER A 449 -3.14 -10.69 14.06
C SER A 449 -3.93 -10.43 12.79
N VAL A 450 -5.21 -10.77 12.79
CA VAL A 450 -6.16 -10.46 11.71
C VAL A 450 -7.40 -9.82 12.32
N LEU A 451 -7.91 -8.77 11.66
CA LEU A 451 -9.17 -8.13 12.01
C LEU A 451 -10.32 -8.84 11.32
N SER A 452 -11.40 -9.09 12.06
CA SER A 452 -12.62 -9.71 11.52
C SER A 452 -13.35 -8.86 10.47
N THR A 453 -13.06 -7.56 10.38
CA THR A 453 -13.80 -6.56 9.60
C THR A 453 -12.97 -5.78 8.59
N ALA A 454 -11.77 -6.22 8.22
CA ALA A 454 -10.84 -5.49 7.33
C ALA A 454 -11.34 -5.37 5.87
N GLY A 455 -12.62 -4.99 5.64
CA GLY A 455 -13.24 -4.95 4.31
C GLY A 455 -13.08 -3.65 3.53
N GLU A 456 -12.82 -2.52 4.19
CA GLU A 456 -12.96 -1.20 3.56
C GLU A 456 -11.62 -0.52 3.18
N GLY A 457 -10.49 -1.05 3.66
CA GLY A 457 -9.14 -0.66 3.22
C GLY A 457 -8.77 0.80 3.48
N GLY A 458 -7.99 1.38 2.56
CA GLY A 458 -7.44 2.72 2.71
C GLY A 458 -8.49 3.83 2.68
N ALA A 459 -9.65 3.63 2.03
CA ALA A 459 -10.74 4.60 2.05
C ALA A 459 -11.31 4.79 3.46
N TRP A 460 -11.47 3.70 4.22
CA TRP A 460 -11.83 3.78 5.64
C TRP A 460 -10.69 4.36 6.48
N GLY A 461 -9.44 3.96 6.21
CA GLY A 461 -8.26 4.49 6.91
C GLY A 461 -8.13 6.01 6.79
N ILE A 462 -8.37 6.58 5.59
CA ILE A 462 -8.33 8.04 5.43
C ILE A 462 -9.56 8.74 6.03
N ALA A 463 -10.74 8.08 6.11
CA ALA A 463 -11.87 8.61 6.85
C ALA A 463 -11.58 8.68 8.36
N VAL A 464 -10.87 7.68 8.91
CA VAL A 464 -10.40 7.68 10.31
C VAL A 464 -9.39 8.81 10.54
N LEU A 465 -8.42 9.03 9.62
CA LEU A 465 -7.50 10.16 9.68
C LEU A 465 -8.23 11.51 9.61
N ALA A 466 -9.30 11.62 8.81
CA ALA A 466 -10.12 12.81 8.75
C ALA A 466 -10.87 13.06 10.05
N SER A 467 -11.35 12.00 10.70
CA SER A 467 -11.95 12.08 12.05
C SER A 467 -10.92 12.51 13.09
N PHE A 468 -9.71 11.92 13.07
CA PHE A 468 -8.62 12.28 13.98
C PHE A 468 -8.18 13.74 13.83
N ALA A 469 -8.11 14.27 12.60
CA ALA A 469 -7.80 15.68 12.36
C ALA A 469 -8.90 16.62 12.87
N LYS A 470 -10.15 16.14 12.90
CA LYS A 470 -11.28 16.90 13.45
C LYS A 470 -11.25 16.93 14.98
N GLU A 471 -10.99 15.78 15.60
CA GLU A 471 -10.95 15.64 17.06
C GLU A 471 -10.06 14.45 17.46
N SER A 472 -8.87 14.76 17.96
CA SER A 472 -7.91 13.76 18.46
C SER A 472 -8.13 13.36 19.92
N PHE A 473 -9.01 14.05 20.65
CA PHE A 473 -9.20 13.90 22.11
C PHE A 473 -7.92 14.13 22.93
N GLY A 474 -6.92 14.81 22.34
CA GLY A 474 -5.60 15.01 22.95
C GLY A 474 -4.70 13.78 22.95
N LEU A 475 -5.09 12.73 22.20
CA LEU A 475 -4.33 11.49 22.03
C LEU A 475 -3.36 11.59 20.84
N SER A 476 -2.28 10.83 20.88
CA SER A 476 -1.49 10.51 19.69
C SER A 476 -2.30 9.62 18.74
N LEU A 477 -1.90 9.51 17.47
CA LEU A 477 -2.67 8.71 16.51
C LEU A 477 -2.70 7.23 16.89
N ASP A 478 -1.60 6.65 17.40
CA ASP A 478 -1.55 5.27 17.87
C ASP A 478 -2.48 5.04 19.08
N GLU A 479 -2.48 5.93 20.08
CA GLU A 479 -3.43 5.87 21.20
C GLU A 479 -4.88 6.04 20.74
N PHE A 480 -5.14 6.97 19.81
CA PHE A 480 -6.46 7.16 19.23
C PHE A 480 -6.97 5.91 18.53
N LEU A 481 -6.12 5.26 17.73
CA LEU A 481 -6.49 4.00 17.07
C LEU A 481 -6.79 2.92 18.10
N ASP A 482 -5.91 2.71 19.08
CA ASP A 482 -6.09 1.66 20.09
C ASP A 482 -7.32 1.90 20.98
N GLU A 483 -7.52 3.11 21.50
CA GLU A 483 -8.55 3.39 22.50
C GLU A 483 -9.92 3.70 21.90
N LYS A 484 -9.97 4.42 20.77
CA LYS A 484 -11.23 4.91 20.19
C LYS A 484 -11.71 4.04 19.03
N VAL A 485 -10.79 3.70 18.10
CA VAL A 485 -11.15 3.04 16.85
C VAL A 485 -11.23 1.52 17.02
N PHE A 486 -10.15 0.91 17.49
CA PHE A 486 -10.03 -0.55 17.51
C PHE A 486 -10.41 -1.24 18.82
N SER A 487 -10.71 -0.50 19.87
CA SER A 487 -11.11 -1.05 21.18
C SER A 487 -12.33 -1.97 21.14
N LYS A 488 -13.19 -1.83 20.13
CA LYS A 488 -14.41 -2.62 19.94
C LYS A 488 -14.26 -3.79 18.95
N PHE A 489 -13.12 -3.89 18.26
CA PHE A 489 -12.92 -4.92 17.24
C PHE A 489 -12.33 -6.19 17.86
N GLU A 490 -12.85 -7.34 17.44
CA GLU A 490 -12.24 -8.61 17.78
C GLU A 490 -10.96 -8.81 16.95
N ILE A 491 -9.82 -8.95 17.64
CA ILE A 491 -8.52 -9.20 17.04
C ILE A 491 -8.10 -10.63 17.38
N LYS A 492 -8.00 -11.48 16.36
CA LYS A 492 -7.48 -12.84 16.52
C LYS A 492 -5.97 -12.84 16.30
N THR A 493 -5.21 -13.19 17.33
CA THR A 493 -3.74 -13.21 17.29
C THR A 493 -3.22 -14.65 17.38
N THR A 494 -2.30 -15.00 16.51
CA THR A 494 -1.57 -16.26 16.53
C THR A 494 -0.10 -15.98 16.82
N VAL A 495 0.43 -16.60 17.89
CA VAL A 495 1.86 -16.49 18.23
C VAL A 495 2.68 -17.54 17.47
N PRO A 496 3.96 -17.27 17.18
CA PRO A 496 4.82 -18.25 16.52
C PRO A 496 5.04 -19.51 17.37
N ASP A 497 5.09 -20.66 16.71
CA ASP A 497 5.39 -21.96 17.29
C ASP A 497 6.80 -22.40 16.88
N GLU A 498 7.59 -22.93 17.81
CA GLU A 498 8.99 -23.31 17.57
C GLU A 498 9.15 -24.39 16.48
N LYS A 499 8.17 -25.29 16.31
CA LYS A 499 8.22 -26.29 15.25
C LYS A 499 7.99 -25.66 13.90
N ASP A 500 7.03 -24.72 13.78
CA ASP A 500 6.79 -23.99 12.55
C ASP A 500 7.97 -23.09 12.18
N ILE A 501 8.61 -22.42 13.17
CA ILE A 501 9.83 -21.65 12.96
C ILE A 501 10.94 -22.53 12.38
N SER A 502 11.29 -23.62 13.08
CA SER A 502 12.38 -24.52 12.67
C SER A 502 12.08 -25.23 11.35
N GLY A 503 10.82 -25.59 11.11
CA GLY A 503 10.38 -26.21 9.86
C GLY A 503 10.49 -25.24 8.68
N PHE A 504 10.02 -24.00 8.85
CA PHE A 504 10.15 -22.97 7.83
C PHE A 504 11.61 -22.59 7.53
N GLU A 505 12.47 -22.54 8.55
CA GLU A 505 13.91 -22.31 8.35
C GLU A 505 14.56 -23.40 7.49
N LYS A 506 14.21 -24.67 7.70
CA LYS A 506 14.67 -25.78 6.85
C LYS A 506 14.13 -25.64 5.43
N TYR A 507 12.85 -25.32 5.28
CA TYR A 507 12.25 -25.04 3.98
C TYR A 507 12.99 -23.91 3.25
N MET A 508 13.29 -22.79 3.93
CA MET A 508 14.00 -21.65 3.36
C MET A 508 15.42 -22.00 2.89
N GLN A 509 16.11 -22.94 3.56
CA GLN A 509 17.42 -23.42 3.08
C GLN A 509 17.30 -24.11 1.72
N LEU A 510 16.24 -24.91 1.53
CA LEU A 510 15.97 -25.57 0.26
C LEU A 510 15.47 -24.56 -0.80
N TYR A 511 14.57 -23.66 -0.41
CA TYR A 511 14.05 -22.60 -1.29
C TYR A 511 15.17 -21.72 -1.86
N LYS A 512 16.09 -21.23 -1.01
CA LYS A 512 17.23 -20.43 -1.48
C LYS A 512 18.14 -21.18 -2.46
N LYS A 513 18.31 -22.50 -2.28
CA LYS A 513 19.06 -23.32 -3.24
C LYS A 513 18.31 -23.48 -4.57
N SER A 514 16.98 -23.56 -4.54
CA SER A 514 16.16 -23.70 -5.75
C SER A 514 16.16 -22.44 -6.62
N LEU A 515 16.55 -21.27 -6.12
CA LEU A 515 16.69 -20.05 -6.92
C LEU A 515 17.73 -20.19 -8.04
N ALA A 516 18.75 -21.06 -7.87
CA ALA A 516 19.68 -21.38 -8.95
C ALA A 516 19.00 -22.16 -10.11
N VAL A 517 18.03 -23.00 -9.78
CA VAL A 517 17.21 -23.72 -10.78
C VAL A 517 16.26 -22.75 -11.49
N GLU A 518 15.62 -21.84 -10.73
CA GLU A 518 14.78 -20.75 -11.26
C GLU A 518 15.57 -19.90 -12.26
N LYS A 519 16.80 -19.50 -11.89
CA LYS A 519 17.68 -18.76 -12.78
C LYS A 519 17.95 -19.52 -14.08
N SER A 520 18.29 -20.80 -13.99
CA SER A 520 18.52 -21.64 -15.17
C SER A 520 17.26 -21.79 -16.02
N ALA A 521 16.08 -21.90 -15.41
CA ALA A 521 14.82 -21.97 -16.13
C ALA A 521 14.54 -20.66 -16.90
N VAL A 522 14.74 -19.51 -16.27
CA VAL A 522 14.57 -18.20 -16.93
C VAL A 522 15.54 -18.00 -18.10
N GLU A 523 16.78 -18.47 -17.96
CA GLU A 523 17.81 -18.32 -18.99
C GLU A 523 17.63 -19.28 -20.18
N ASN A 524 16.94 -20.42 -20.00
CA ASN A 524 16.89 -21.49 -21.02
C ASN A 524 15.48 -21.84 -21.53
N ILE A 525 14.42 -21.37 -20.88
CA ILE A 525 13.01 -21.59 -21.24
C ILE A 525 12.28 -20.27 -21.44
#